data_b74941ea69fa8fec15fa592535340c13
#
_entry.id   b74941ea69fa8fec15fa592535340c13
#
_cell.length_a   1.000
_cell.length_b   1.000
_cell.length_c   1.000
_cell.angle_alpha   90.00
_cell.angle_beta   90.00
_cell.angle_gamma   90.00
#
_symmetry.space_group_name_H-M   'P 1'
#
loop_
_entity.id
_entity.type
_entity.pdbx_description
1 polymer ?
#
loop_
_entity_poly.entity_id
_entity_poly.type
_entity_poly.pdbx_seq_one_letter_code
_entity_poly.pdbx_strand_id
1 'polypeptide(L)'
;FLVKKRLAACCNIFPVESISWWQGKVGQNKEAVLIVKTLEKNFQKIEKEVKKLHGYKTPCILEIPLKRGNLKYLNWLKEEVG
;
A
#
# COMPACT_ATOMS: atom_id res chain seq x y z
N PHE A 1 3.30 10.18 -4.99
CA PHE A 1 1.92 10.38 -5.43
C PHE A 1 0.93 10.37 -4.28
N LEU A 2 0.81 9.26 -3.56
CA LEU A 2 -0.12 9.16 -2.42
C LEU A 2 0.23 10.11 -1.29
N VAL A 3 1.52 10.27 -1.03
CA VAL A 3 2.01 11.18 0.02
C VAL A 3 1.70 12.63 -0.32
N LYS A 4 1.92 13.04 -1.55
CA LYS A 4 1.61 14.41 -1.99
C LYS A 4 0.13 14.72 -1.89
N LYS A 5 -0.73 13.75 -2.09
CA LYS A 5 -2.18 13.91 -1.97
C LYS A 5 -2.69 13.84 -0.54
N ARG A 6 -1.80 13.68 0.43
CA ARG A 6 -2.15 13.53 1.84
C ARG A 6 -3.01 12.30 2.13
N LEU A 7 -2.96 11.31 1.27
CA LEU A 7 -3.62 10.03 1.50
C LEU A 7 -2.76 9.09 2.33
N ALA A 8 -1.46 9.34 2.36
CA ALA A 8 -0.51 8.56 3.16
C ALA A 8 0.51 9.49 3.78
N ALA A 9 0.95 9.15 4.97
CA ALA A 9 2.01 9.88 5.65
C ALA A 9 3.39 9.46 5.16
N CYS A 10 3.52 8.19 4.82
CA CYS A 10 4.80 7.62 4.42
C CYS A 10 4.58 6.40 3.54
N CYS A 11 5.44 6.20 2.56
CA CYS A 11 5.47 5.00 1.74
C CYS A 11 6.86 4.41 1.76
N ASN A 12 6.93 3.09 1.94
CA ASN A 12 8.18 2.35 1.83
C ASN A 12 8.07 1.45 0.62
N ILE A 13 9.10 1.48 -0.23
CA ILE A 13 9.10 0.71 -1.48
C ILE A 13 10.34 -0.18 -1.46
N PHE A 14 10.16 -1.46 -1.73
CA PHE A 14 11.29 -2.38 -1.83
C PHE A 14 11.05 -3.46 -2.87
N PRO A 15 12.13 -3.93 -3.52
CA PRO A 15 11.99 -4.97 -4.55
C PRO A 15 11.83 -6.34 -3.92
N VAL A 16 11.06 -7.20 -4.58
CA VAL A 16 10.88 -8.59 -4.17
C VAL A 16 10.86 -9.48 -5.39
N GLU A 17 11.14 -10.77 -5.17
CA GLU A 17 10.88 -11.79 -6.17
C GLU A 17 9.62 -12.54 -5.71
N SER A 18 8.68 -12.69 -6.63
CA SER A 18 7.42 -13.35 -6.32
C SER A 18 7.29 -14.65 -7.12
N ILE A 19 6.87 -15.69 -6.45
CA ILE A 19 6.56 -16.97 -7.06
C ILE A 19 5.09 -17.23 -6.76
N SER A 20 4.29 -17.38 -7.79
CA SER A 20 2.85 -17.48 -7.62
C SER A 20 2.18 -18.30 -8.70
N TRP A 21 0.95 -18.71 -8.43
CA TRP A 21 0.11 -19.33 -9.44
C TRP A 21 -0.51 -18.26 -10.32
N TRP A 22 -0.41 -18.48 -11.62
CA TRP A 22 -1.06 -17.60 -12.60
C TRP A 22 -1.48 -18.44 -13.80
N GLN A 23 -2.77 -18.42 -14.11
CA GLN A 23 -3.34 -19.14 -15.24
C GLN A 23 -2.93 -20.61 -15.25
N GLY A 24 -3.02 -21.27 -14.11
CA GLY A 24 -2.72 -22.69 -13.98
C GLY A 24 -1.26 -23.08 -13.95
N LYS A 25 -0.36 -22.10 -13.91
CA LYS A 25 1.10 -22.34 -13.88
C LYS A 25 1.74 -21.55 -12.75
N VAL A 26 2.89 -22.06 -12.29
CA VAL A 26 3.72 -21.33 -11.34
C VAL A 26 4.57 -20.35 -12.14
N GLY A 27 4.45 -19.07 -11.80
CA GLY A 27 5.24 -18.01 -12.41
C GLY A 27 6.18 -17.38 -11.40
N GLN A 28 7.25 -16.78 -11.91
CA GLN A 28 8.21 -16.05 -11.11
C GLN A 28 8.41 -14.67 -11.71
N ASN A 29 8.25 -13.65 -10.89
CA ASN A 29 8.35 -12.27 -11.34
C ASN A 29 9.12 -11.41 -10.35
N LYS A 30 9.74 -10.36 -10.87
CA LYS A 30 10.32 -9.30 -10.04
C LYS A 30 9.27 -8.22 -9.87
N GLU A 31 9.03 -7.85 -8.62
CA GLU A 31 8.00 -6.88 -8.29
C GLU A 31 8.51 -5.88 -7.25
N ALA A 32 7.74 -4.84 -7.01
CA ALA A 32 8.00 -3.91 -5.92
C ALA A 32 6.84 -4.01 -4.93
N VAL A 33 7.19 -4.07 -3.64
CA VAL A 33 6.20 -4.01 -2.57
C VAL A 33 6.14 -2.58 -2.07
N LEU A 34 4.93 -2.07 -1.93
CA LEU A 34 4.67 -0.75 -1.40
C LEU A 34 3.95 -0.90 -0.06
N ILE A 35 4.60 -0.43 1.01
CA ILE A 35 3.96 -0.33 2.31
C ILE A 35 3.51 1.11 2.49
N VAL A 36 2.21 1.30 2.64
CA VAL A 36 1.61 2.61 2.78
C VAL A 36 1.16 2.80 4.22
N LYS A 37 1.71 3.81 4.88
CA LYS A 37 1.38 4.13 6.26
C LYS A 37 0.35 5.25 6.28
N THR A 38 -0.85 4.93 6.71
CA THR A 38 -1.98 5.84 6.60
C THR A 38 -3.05 5.52 7.63
N LEU A 39 -4.16 6.25 7.57
CA LEU A 39 -5.33 6.02 8.42
C LEU A 39 -6.31 5.09 7.70
N GLU A 40 -7.01 4.29 8.50
CA GLU A 40 -7.99 3.33 7.99
C GLU A 40 -9.01 3.95 7.04
N LYS A 41 -9.45 5.15 7.32
CA LYS A 41 -10.45 5.85 6.51
C LYS A 41 -10.04 6.10 5.07
N ASN A 42 -8.74 6.02 4.78
CA ASN A 42 -8.22 6.31 3.44
C ASN A 42 -8.07 5.07 2.56
N PHE A 43 -8.38 3.88 3.07
CA PHE A 43 -8.16 2.65 2.30
C PHE A 43 -8.83 2.68 0.93
N GLN A 44 -10.11 3.01 0.88
CA GLN A 44 -10.86 3.00 -0.38
C GLN A 44 -10.32 4.02 -1.38
N LYS A 45 -9.92 5.19 -0.90
CA LYS A 45 -9.35 6.22 -1.76
C LYS A 45 -8.01 5.78 -2.33
N ILE A 46 -7.18 5.14 -1.50
CA ILE A 46 -5.87 4.62 -1.91
C ILE A 46 -6.06 3.50 -2.92
N GLU A 47 -6.96 2.58 -2.64
CA GLU A 47 -7.27 1.48 -3.55
C GLU A 47 -7.65 2.00 -4.93
N LYS A 48 -8.52 3.00 -4.99
CA LYS A 48 -8.96 3.60 -6.23
C LYS A 48 -7.80 4.24 -7.01
N GLU A 49 -6.94 4.99 -6.31
CA GLU A 49 -5.80 5.64 -6.96
C GLU A 49 -4.78 4.64 -7.47
N VAL A 50 -4.50 3.59 -6.69
CA VAL A 50 -3.55 2.56 -7.08
C VAL A 50 -4.05 1.79 -8.31
N LYS A 51 -5.34 1.46 -8.35
CA LYS A 51 -5.93 0.77 -9.49
C LYS A 51 -5.81 1.56 -10.80
N LYS A 52 -5.88 2.88 -10.72
CA LYS A 52 -5.71 3.74 -11.89
C LYS A 52 -4.30 3.66 -12.49
N LEU A 53 -3.30 3.44 -11.63
CA LEU A 53 -1.90 3.43 -12.02
C LEU A 53 -1.40 2.06 -12.46
N HIS A 54 -2.07 0.99 -12.03
CA HIS A 54 -1.65 -0.37 -12.32
C HIS A 54 -2.30 -0.92 -13.57
N GLY A 55 -1.48 -1.61 -14.39
CA GLY A 55 -1.97 -2.31 -15.56
C GLY A 55 -2.50 -3.71 -15.27
N TYR A 56 -2.47 -4.16 -14.01
CA TYR A 56 -2.92 -5.49 -13.65
C TYR A 56 -4.44 -5.54 -13.50
N LYS A 57 -5.03 -6.63 -13.98
CA LYS A 57 -6.47 -6.87 -13.79
C LYS A 57 -6.80 -7.11 -12.32
N THR A 58 -5.89 -7.75 -11.59
CA THR A 58 -6.13 -8.13 -10.20
C THR A 58 -4.94 -7.70 -9.36
N PRO A 59 -4.87 -6.40 -9.00
CA PRO A 59 -3.80 -5.93 -8.13
C PRO A 59 -4.01 -6.45 -6.71
N CYS A 60 -2.90 -6.70 -6.01
CA CYS A 60 -2.94 -7.10 -4.61
C CYS A 60 -2.91 -5.83 -3.75
N ILE A 61 -4.05 -5.48 -3.17
CA ILE A 61 -4.17 -4.32 -2.30
C ILE A 61 -4.83 -4.81 -1.02
N LEU A 62 -4.05 -4.86 0.06
CA LEU A 62 -4.50 -5.40 1.33
C LEU A 62 -4.33 -4.36 2.43
N GLU A 63 -5.20 -4.43 3.41
CA GLU A 63 -5.10 -3.60 4.59
C GLU A 63 -4.67 -4.45 5.77
N ILE A 64 -3.65 -3.98 6.50
CA ILE A 64 -3.20 -4.61 7.73
C ILE A 64 -3.47 -3.64 8.85
N PRO A 65 -4.46 -3.91 9.71
CA PRO A 65 -4.71 -3.03 10.85
C PRO A 65 -3.64 -3.21 11.91
N LEU A 66 -3.17 -2.10 12.48
CA LEU A 66 -2.19 -2.12 13.54
C LEU A 66 -2.90 -1.92 14.88
N LYS A 67 -2.64 -2.82 15.79
CA LYS A 67 -3.25 -2.77 17.12
C LYS A 67 -2.60 -1.72 18.00
N ARG A 68 -1.28 -1.56 17.90
CA ARG A 68 -0.50 -0.65 18.74
C ARG A 68 0.60 0.03 17.97
N GLY A 69 0.92 1.23 18.37
CA GLY A 69 2.05 1.98 17.87
C GLY A 69 2.45 3.02 18.91
N ASN A 70 3.68 3.52 18.81
CA ASN A 70 4.12 4.56 19.72
C ASN A 70 3.37 5.86 19.42
N LEU A 71 2.97 6.55 20.47
CA LEU A 71 2.05 7.68 20.39
C LEU A 71 2.59 8.84 19.55
N LYS A 72 3.86 9.17 19.68
CA LYS A 72 4.45 10.26 18.89
C LYS A 72 4.32 10.00 17.39
N TYR A 73 4.59 8.78 16.96
CA TYR A 73 4.50 8.42 15.56
C TYR A 73 3.06 8.46 15.07
N LEU A 74 2.14 7.91 15.84
CA LEU A 74 0.73 7.89 15.49
C LEU A 74 0.15 9.29 15.39
N ASN A 75 0.54 10.18 16.28
CA ASN A 75 0.10 11.57 16.21
C ASN A 75 0.65 12.29 14.99
N TRP A 76 1.93 12.06 14.68
CA TRP A 76 2.53 12.60 13.45
C TRP A 76 1.77 12.12 12.22
N LEU A 77 1.47 10.82 12.17
CA LEU A 77 0.75 10.24 11.04
C LEU A 77 -0.62 10.89 10.87
N LYS A 78 -1.35 11.09 11.95
CA LYS A 78 -2.65 11.74 11.91
C LYS A 78 -2.58 13.19 11.41
N GLU A 79 -1.52 13.90 11.79
CA GLU A 79 -1.32 15.28 11.35
C GLU A 79 -1.03 15.36 9.85
N GLU A 80 -0.27 14.42 9.32
CA GLU A 80 0.16 14.47 7.92
C GLU A 80 -0.89 13.94 6.94
N VAL A 81 -1.81 13.12 7.41
CA VAL A 81 -2.85 12.53 6.57
C VAL A 81 -4.11 13.37 6.64
N GLY A 82 -4.64 13.71 5.48
CA GLY A 82 -5.87 14.48 5.36
C GLY A 82 -7.15 13.70 5.52
#